data_24efdbc40157005730bb9840b2541ad4
#
_entry.id   24efdbc40157005730bb9840b2541ad4
#
_cell.length_a   1.000
_cell.length_b   1.000
_cell.length_c   1.000
_cell.angle_alpha   90.00
_cell.angle_beta   90.00
_cell.angle_gamma   90.00
#
_symmetry.space_group_name_H-M   'P 1'
#
loop_
_entity.id
_entity.type
_entity.pdbx_description
1 polymer ?
#
loop_
_entity_poly.entity_id
_entity_poly.type
_entity_poly.pdbx_seq_one_letter_code
_entity_poly.pdbx_strand_id
1 'polypeptide(L)'
;MIEWYWRVHPRFNFFKSVVPNARVLDLGTGRGGLPLWRQFLAPDRSDIHLFGIDLVKPLTAALYDDFRVADLNEDIPFPEAAFDAIIASHILEHVTVPAKALAQVAKSLRGGGLAYVEMPSPTTKLLPTAAEYRAAGWPMTISNFHDDATHRDTLEQEALIAMADANGLRCLQSGYVSVPYLDQAMIAQGIAWKDAEILLYGYWSATRWAQFAIFERTDGPDGSA
;
A
#
# COMPACT_ATOMS: atom_id res chain seq x y z
N MET A 1 12.99 -5.34 -16.39
CA MET A 1 11.60 -5.76 -16.04
C MET A 1 11.06 -5.00 -14.83
N ILE A 2 11.81 -4.86 -13.77
CA ILE A 2 11.32 -4.21 -12.53
C ILE A 2 10.87 -2.75 -12.74
N GLU A 3 11.58 -1.97 -13.56
CA GLU A 3 11.14 -0.61 -13.89
C GLU A 3 9.79 -0.59 -14.63
N TRP A 4 9.57 -1.53 -15.55
CA TRP A 4 8.30 -1.64 -16.25
C TRP A 4 7.17 -2.06 -15.34
N TYR A 5 7.45 -2.97 -14.39
CA TYR A 5 6.49 -3.34 -13.34
C TYR A 5 6.03 -2.10 -12.57
N TRP A 6 6.98 -1.30 -12.07
CA TRP A 6 6.67 -0.09 -11.31
C TRP A 6 5.95 0.97 -12.14
N ARG A 7 6.31 1.15 -13.43
CA ARG A 7 5.64 2.11 -14.33
C ARG A 7 4.14 1.89 -14.44
N VAL A 8 3.65 0.68 -14.23
CA VAL A 8 2.22 0.32 -14.31
C VAL A 8 1.62 -0.05 -12.96
N HIS A 9 2.43 -0.15 -11.91
CA HIS A 9 1.95 -0.48 -10.57
C HIS A 9 1.03 0.62 -10.03
N PRO A 10 -0.19 0.31 -9.55
CA PRO A 10 -1.18 1.32 -9.12
C PRO A 10 -0.65 2.26 -8.03
N ARG A 11 0.02 1.72 -7.01
CA ARG A 11 0.59 2.51 -5.92
C ARG A 11 1.65 3.49 -6.39
N PHE A 12 2.53 3.06 -7.30
CA PHE A 12 3.56 3.94 -7.86
C PHE A 12 2.93 5.06 -8.69
N ASN A 13 1.96 4.73 -9.53
CA ASN A 13 1.24 5.71 -10.33
C ASN A 13 0.46 6.70 -9.45
N PHE A 14 -0.20 6.20 -8.40
CA PHE A 14 -0.85 7.06 -7.41
C PHE A 14 0.14 8.05 -6.81
N PHE A 15 1.28 7.57 -6.27
CA PHE A 15 2.31 8.44 -5.69
C PHE A 15 2.83 9.49 -6.67
N LYS A 16 3.03 9.11 -7.94
CA LYS A 16 3.52 10.04 -8.98
C LYS A 16 2.45 11.05 -9.44
N SER A 17 1.16 10.77 -9.25
CA SER A 17 0.04 11.57 -9.73
C SER A 17 -0.52 12.57 -8.71
N VAL A 18 -0.08 12.54 -7.45
CA VAL A 18 -0.56 13.50 -6.45
C VAL A 18 -0.27 14.95 -6.88
N VAL A 19 -1.03 15.90 -6.36
CA VAL A 19 -0.86 17.32 -6.71
C VAL A 19 0.56 17.83 -6.45
N PRO A 20 1.03 18.86 -7.16
CA PRO A 20 2.34 19.45 -6.87
C PRO A 20 2.45 19.93 -5.42
N ASN A 21 3.63 19.76 -4.80
CA ASN A 21 3.92 20.07 -3.40
C ASN A 21 2.99 19.37 -2.40
N ALA A 22 2.44 18.21 -2.77
CA ALA A 22 1.55 17.44 -1.92
C ALA A 22 2.20 17.05 -0.60
N ARG A 23 1.42 17.11 0.48
CA ARG A 23 1.74 16.48 1.75
C ARG A 23 1.21 15.05 1.74
N VAL A 24 2.10 14.08 1.67
CA VAL A 24 1.77 12.66 1.56
C VAL A 24 2.15 11.93 2.84
N LEU A 25 1.21 11.19 3.41
CA LEU A 25 1.44 10.32 4.56
C LEU A 25 1.59 8.86 4.11
N ASP A 26 2.69 8.24 4.50
CA ASP A 26 3.01 6.83 4.35
C ASP A 26 2.66 6.10 5.65
N LEU A 27 1.55 5.35 5.67
CA LEU A 27 1.11 4.58 6.83
C LEU A 27 1.68 3.17 6.76
N GLY A 28 2.48 2.81 7.77
CA GLY A 28 3.19 1.55 7.79
C GLY A 28 4.32 1.55 6.78
N THR A 29 5.34 2.36 7.03
CA THR A 29 6.45 2.59 6.09
C THR A 29 7.29 1.34 5.83
N GLY A 30 7.20 0.30 6.68
CA GLY A 30 7.95 -0.92 6.57
C GLY A 30 9.46 -0.64 6.49
N ARG A 31 10.09 -1.02 5.38
CA ARG A 31 11.52 -0.75 5.13
C ARG A 31 11.80 0.70 4.71
N GLY A 32 10.77 1.54 4.57
CA GLY A 32 10.90 2.96 4.21
C GLY A 32 11.36 3.18 2.77
N GLY A 33 10.79 2.46 1.82
CA GLY A 33 11.15 2.58 0.40
C GLY A 33 10.51 3.77 -0.32
N LEU A 34 9.39 4.28 0.18
CA LEU A 34 8.61 5.32 -0.52
C LEU A 34 9.39 6.62 -0.80
N PRO A 35 10.26 7.14 0.09
CA PRO A 35 11.06 8.34 -0.22
C PRO A 35 11.92 8.21 -1.46
N LEU A 36 12.40 7.00 -1.77
CA LEU A 36 13.24 6.75 -2.95
C LEU A 36 12.45 6.92 -4.25
N TRP A 37 11.12 6.80 -4.20
CA TRP A 37 10.27 6.97 -5.36
C TRP A 37 10.17 8.42 -5.84
N ARG A 38 10.55 9.40 -5.02
CA ARG A 38 10.58 10.80 -5.46
C ARG A 38 11.36 10.94 -6.77
N GLN A 39 12.53 10.32 -6.86
CA GLN A 39 13.45 10.40 -8.01
C GLN A 39 13.49 9.13 -8.86
N PHE A 40 12.95 8.02 -8.36
CA PHE A 40 12.90 6.78 -9.12
C PHE A 40 11.86 6.88 -10.23
N LEU A 41 12.29 6.76 -11.49
CA LEU A 41 11.51 6.94 -12.70
C LEU A 41 10.82 8.32 -12.81
N ALA A 42 10.57 8.75 -14.02
CA ALA A 42 9.85 10.00 -14.29
C ALA A 42 8.35 9.88 -13.95
N PRO A 43 7.71 11.00 -13.56
CA PRO A 43 8.32 12.32 -13.31
C PRO A 43 9.11 12.36 -12.00
N ASP A 44 10.11 13.26 -11.90
CA ASP A 44 10.71 13.62 -10.60
C ASP A 44 9.64 14.29 -9.72
N ARG A 45 9.54 13.84 -8.49
CA ARG A 45 8.57 14.30 -7.48
C ARG A 45 9.26 14.71 -6.18
N SER A 46 10.43 15.35 -6.33
CA SER A 46 11.15 15.95 -5.19
C SER A 46 10.38 17.08 -4.51
N ASP A 47 9.31 17.55 -5.15
CA ASP A 47 8.35 18.51 -4.61
C ASP A 47 7.47 17.94 -3.48
N ILE A 48 7.29 16.61 -3.40
CA ILE A 48 6.42 15.99 -2.40
C ILE A 48 7.03 16.11 -1.00
N HIS A 49 6.20 16.59 -0.06
CA HIS A 49 6.48 16.53 1.38
C HIS A 49 5.99 15.20 1.94
N LEU A 50 6.91 14.37 2.39
CA LEU A 50 6.62 13.01 2.79
C LEU A 50 6.70 12.82 4.29
N PHE A 51 5.64 12.29 4.88
CA PHE A 51 5.50 11.99 6.31
C PHE A 51 5.37 10.48 6.47
N GLY A 52 5.89 9.93 7.56
CA GLY A 52 5.87 8.48 7.79
C GLY A 52 5.43 8.10 9.19
N ILE A 53 4.73 6.96 9.28
CA ILE A 53 4.38 6.30 10.55
C ILE A 53 4.70 4.82 10.43
N ASP A 54 5.32 4.27 11.48
CA ASP A 54 5.48 2.82 11.65
C ASP A 54 5.67 2.50 13.14
N LEU A 55 5.48 1.24 13.52
CA LEU A 55 5.84 0.73 14.86
C LEU A 55 7.34 0.78 15.11
N VAL A 56 8.14 0.67 14.04
CA VAL A 56 9.60 0.65 14.08
C VAL A 56 10.17 1.70 13.15
N LYS A 57 11.14 2.47 13.64
CA LYS A 57 11.82 3.48 12.84
C LYS A 57 12.72 2.83 11.77
N PRO A 58 12.44 2.99 10.46
CA PRO A 58 13.29 2.44 9.41
C PRO A 58 14.62 3.22 9.28
N LEU A 59 15.62 2.60 8.65
CA LEU A 59 16.90 3.27 8.38
C LEU A 59 16.75 4.52 7.50
N THR A 60 15.72 4.53 6.65
CA THR A 60 15.40 5.63 5.74
C THR A 60 14.54 6.73 6.36
N ALA A 61 14.25 6.66 7.67
CA ALA A 61 13.40 7.64 8.34
C ALA A 61 13.88 9.10 8.18
N ALA A 62 15.20 9.31 8.03
CA ALA A 62 15.77 10.62 7.78
C ALA A 62 15.43 11.21 6.39
N LEU A 63 14.87 10.40 5.48
CA LEU A 63 14.41 10.83 4.15
C LEU A 63 12.95 11.32 4.16
N TYR A 64 12.22 11.15 5.27
CA TYR A 64 10.91 11.75 5.48
C TYR A 64 11.07 13.16 6.07
N ASP A 65 10.15 14.04 5.75
CA ASP A 65 10.12 15.40 6.32
C ASP A 65 9.75 15.37 7.82
N ASP A 66 8.88 14.43 8.21
CA ASP A 66 8.61 14.05 9.61
C ASP A 66 8.30 12.55 9.68
N PHE A 67 8.85 11.87 10.67
CA PHE A 67 8.62 10.45 10.91
C PHE A 67 8.26 10.21 12.37
N ARG A 68 7.16 9.50 12.60
CA ARG A 68 6.68 9.18 13.95
C ARG A 68 6.57 7.68 14.17
N VAL A 69 7.06 7.23 15.32
CA VAL A 69 6.83 5.86 15.80
C VAL A 69 5.47 5.86 16.49
N ALA A 70 4.52 5.09 15.94
CA ALA A 70 3.17 4.99 16.49
C ALA A 70 2.49 3.68 16.07
N ASP A 71 1.54 3.21 16.88
CA ASP A 71 0.67 2.08 16.57
C ASP A 71 -0.56 2.58 15.84
N LEU A 72 -0.85 2.03 14.66
CA LEU A 72 -2.04 2.38 13.86
C LEU A 72 -3.37 1.82 14.44
N ASN A 73 -3.30 1.00 15.50
CA ASN A 73 -4.47 0.69 16.32
C ASN A 73 -4.88 1.86 17.24
N GLU A 74 -3.95 2.79 17.47
CA GLU A 74 -4.18 4.06 18.19
C GLU A 74 -4.50 5.18 17.20
N ASP A 75 -4.46 6.44 17.65
CA ASP A 75 -4.71 7.58 16.78
C ASP A 75 -3.49 7.97 15.94
N ILE A 76 -3.72 8.38 14.69
CA ILE A 76 -2.67 8.92 13.82
C ILE A 76 -2.13 10.21 14.48
N PRO A 77 -0.82 10.27 14.84
CA PRO A 77 -0.28 11.36 15.65
C PRO A 77 0.06 12.61 14.81
N PHE A 78 -0.81 12.96 13.86
CA PHE A 78 -0.75 14.18 13.06
C PHE A 78 -2.06 14.95 13.17
N PRO A 79 -2.06 16.26 12.87
CA PRO A 79 -3.29 17.05 12.86
C PRO A 79 -4.33 16.52 11.86
N GLU A 80 -5.60 16.78 12.14
CA GLU A 80 -6.69 16.51 11.20
C GLU A 80 -6.53 17.36 9.93
N ALA A 81 -7.02 16.84 8.80
CA ALA A 81 -7.00 17.51 7.50
C ALA A 81 -5.57 18.00 7.09
N ALA A 82 -4.52 17.27 7.48
CA ALA A 82 -3.14 17.68 7.26
C ALA A 82 -2.58 17.22 5.92
N PHE A 83 -3.20 16.23 5.26
CA PHE A 83 -2.61 15.56 4.11
C PHE A 83 -3.45 15.68 2.86
N ASP A 84 -2.76 15.84 1.71
CA ASP A 84 -3.31 15.81 0.37
C ASP A 84 -3.54 14.38 -0.10
N ALA A 85 -2.64 13.49 0.32
CA ALA A 85 -2.75 12.07 0.01
C ALA A 85 -2.22 11.20 1.16
N ILE A 86 -2.78 9.98 1.27
CA ILE A 86 -2.33 8.94 2.20
C ILE A 86 -2.11 7.66 1.42
N ILE A 87 -1.02 6.95 1.72
CA ILE A 87 -0.73 5.62 1.22
C ILE A 87 -0.74 4.66 2.40
N ALA A 88 -1.67 3.71 2.39
CA ALA A 88 -1.81 2.63 3.37
C ALA A 88 -1.64 1.29 2.62
N SER A 89 -0.40 0.85 2.47
CA SER A 89 -0.09 -0.36 1.73
C SER A 89 0.35 -1.47 2.67
N HIS A 90 -0.41 -2.58 2.65
CA HIS A 90 -0.19 -3.74 3.54
C HIS A 90 -0.22 -3.37 5.02
N ILE A 91 -1.30 -2.72 5.44
CA ILE A 91 -1.51 -2.24 6.81
C ILE A 91 -2.85 -2.72 7.38
N LEU A 92 -3.91 -2.72 6.58
CA LEU A 92 -5.23 -3.05 7.12
C LEU A 92 -5.34 -4.50 7.60
N GLU A 93 -4.56 -5.40 7.03
CA GLU A 93 -4.45 -6.80 7.45
C GLU A 93 -3.77 -6.99 8.83
N HIS A 94 -3.07 -5.97 9.32
CA HIS A 94 -2.37 -6.01 10.61
C HIS A 94 -3.14 -5.33 11.74
N VAL A 95 -4.08 -4.41 11.43
CA VAL A 95 -4.81 -3.67 12.45
C VAL A 95 -5.95 -4.49 13.05
N THR A 96 -6.29 -4.21 14.30
CA THR A 96 -7.35 -4.91 15.01
C THR A 96 -8.74 -4.55 14.51
N VAL A 97 -8.94 -3.26 14.14
CA VAL A 97 -10.23 -2.71 13.71
C VAL A 97 -10.02 -1.88 12.44
N PRO A 98 -10.10 -2.50 11.24
CA PRO A 98 -9.89 -1.80 9.97
C PRO A 98 -10.78 -0.56 9.77
N ALA A 99 -12.03 -0.60 10.25
CA ALA A 99 -12.92 0.55 10.18
C ALA A 99 -12.40 1.77 10.96
N LYS A 100 -11.78 1.55 12.15
CA LYS A 100 -11.14 2.63 12.91
C LYS A 100 -9.96 3.22 12.12
N ALA A 101 -9.14 2.39 11.49
CA ALA A 101 -8.01 2.85 10.67
C ALA A 101 -8.50 3.68 9.48
N LEU A 102 -9.55 3.25 8.78
CA LEU A 102 -10.15 4.00 7.68
C LEU A 102 -10.77 5.34 8.14
N ALA A 103 -11.43 5.36 9.31
CA ALA A 103 -11.93 6.61 9.90
C ALA A 103 -10.79 7.60 10.18
N GLN A 104 -9.64 7.10 10.65
CA GLN A 104 -8.47 7.95 10.89
C GLN A 104 -7.82 8.44 9.60
N VAL A 105 -7.79 7.60 8.56
CA VAL A 105 -7.37 8.01 7.21
C VAL A 105 -8.25 9.16 6.72
N ALA A 106 -9.57 9.00 6.79
CA ALA A 106 -10.51 10.06 6.40
C ALA A 106 -10.30 11.36 7.18
N LYS A 107 -10.15 11.26 8.51
CA LYS A 107 -9.91 12.41 9.38
C LYS A 107 -8.62 13.15 9.08
N SER A 108 -7.56 12.42 8.70
CA SER A 108 -6.23 12.97 8.43
C SER A 108 -6.11 13.60 7.03
N LEU A 109 -6.95 13.19 6.07
CA LEU A 109 -7.03 13.82 4.76
C LEU A 109 -7.75 15.17 4.85
N ARG A 110 -7.35 16.12 4.02
CA ARG A 110 -8.15 17.32 3.74
C ARG A 110 -9.36 16.96 2.86
N GLY A 111 -10.36 17.84 2.79
CA GLY A 111 -11.49 17.69 1.84
C GLY A 111 -10.98 17.51 0.41
N GLY A 112 -11.50 16.50 -0.31
CA GLY A 112 -11.01 16.12 -1.64
C GLY A 112 -9.63 15.46 -1.67
N GLY A 113 -9.01 15.21 -0.51
CA GLY A 113 -7.75 14.46 -0.41
C GLY A 113 -7.94 12.98 -0.77
N LEU A 114 -6.86 12.33 -1.22
CA LEU A 114 -6.91 10.98 -1.76
C LEU A 114 -6.24 9.95 -0.85
N ALA A 115 -6.80 8.76 -0.73
CA ALA A 115 -6.16 7.62 -0.07
C ALA A 115 -5.95 6.48 -1.07
N TYR A 116 -4.74 5.93 -1.10
CA TYR A 116 -4.44 4.64 -1.70
C TYR A 116 -4.38 3.58 -0.60
N VAL A 117 -5.19 2.55 -0.73
CA VAL A 117 -5.22 1.40 0.19
C VAL A 117 -4.91 0.16 -0.61
N GLU A 118 -3.97 -0.65 -0.11
CA GLU A 118 -3.59 -1.93 -0.71
C GLU A 118 -3.43 -2.97 0.39
N MET A 119 -3.94 -4.18 0.15
CA MET A 119 -3.87 -5.29 1.11
C MET A 119 -3.93 -6.64 0.38
N PRO A 120 -3.54 -7.75 1.03
CA PRO A 120 -3.70 -9.07 0.45
C PRO A 120 -5.15 -9.35 0.05
N SER A 121 -5.36 -9.95 -1.11
CA SER A 121 -6.69 -10.42 -1.52
C SER A 121 -7.09 -11.66 -0.73
N PRO A 122 -8.40 -11.94 -0.52
CA PRO A 122 -8.85 -13.13 0.20
C PRO A 122 -8.35 -14.45 -0.39
N THR A 123 -8.10 -14.49 -1.70
CA THR A 123 -7.59 -15.68 -2.38
C THR A 123 -6.20 -16.10 -1.93
N THR A 124 -5.42 -15.19 -1.31
CA THR A 124 -4.09 -15.49 -0.77
C THR A 124 -4.09 -16.57 0.29
N LYS A 125 -5.20 -16.76 1.01
CA LYS A 125 -5.38 -17.84 1.99
C LYS A 125 -5.39 -19.24 1.38
N LEU A 126 -5.63 -19.34 0.06
CA LEU A 126 -5.72 -20.59 -0.68
C LEU A 126 -4.41 -20.93 -1.41
N LEU A 127 -3.44 -20.02 -1.44
CA LEU A 127 -2.17 -20.24 -2.10
C LEU A 127 -1.26 -21.17 -1.28
N PRO A 128 -0.33 -21.90 -1.92
CA PRO A 128 0.72 -22.60 -1.21
C PRO A 128 1.56 -21.65 -0.36
N THR A 129 2.09 -22.14 0.74
CA THR A 129 2.96 -21.35 1.62
C THR A 129 4.32 -21.07 0.97
N ALA A 130 5.01 -20.03 1.44
CA ALA A 130 6.37 -19.76 1.03
C ALA A 130 7.33 -20.92 1.38
N ALA A 131 7.04 -21.66 2.45
CA ALA A 131 7.81 -22.84 2.83
C ALA A 131 7.69 -23.96 1.80
N GLU A 132 6.47 -24.22 1.28
CA GLU A 132 6.25 -25.22 0.21
C GLU A 132 6.95 -24.81 -1.09
N TYR A 133 6.93 -23.54 -1.46
CA TYR A 133 7.69 -23.04 -2.63
C TYR A 133 9.19 -23.18 -2.44
N ARG A 134 9.72 -22.87 -1.24
CA ARG A 134 11.15 -23.08 -0.95
C ARG A 134 11.55 -24.54 -1.02
N ALA A 135 10.70 -25.46 -0.57
CA ALA A 135 10.93 -26.91 -0.72
C ALA A 135 10.98 -27.35 -2.19
N ALA A 136 10.25 -26.65 -3.07
CA ALA A 136 10.31 -26.83 -4.53
C ALA A 136 11.47 -26.08 -5.21
N GLY A 137 12.36 -25.42 -4.45
CA GLY A 137 13.54 -24.72 -4.96
C GLY A 137 13.32 -23.27 -5.39
N TRP A 138 12.14 -22.69 -5.12
CA TRP A 138 11.87 -21.28 -5.41
C TRP A 138 12.28 -20.40 -4.21
N PRO A 139 12.94 -19.25 -4.42
CA PRO A 139 13.37 -18.35 -3.34
C PRO A 139 12.19 -17.48 -2.82
N MET A 140 11.03 -18.10 -2.58
CA MET A 140 9.81 -17.39 -2.16
C MET A 140 9.93 -16.91 -0.71
N THR A 141 9.57 -15.65 -0.47
CA THR A 141 9.58 -15.02 0.86
C THR A 141 8.20 -15.00 1.51
N ILE A 142 7.16 -14.67 0.76
CA ILE A 142 5.77 -14.68 1.19
C ILE A 142 4.86 -15.02 0.01
N SER A 143 3.90 -15.91 0.21
CA SER A 143 2.95 -16.38 -0.80
C SER A 143 1.55 -16.53 -0.21
N ASN A 144 1.39 -17.33 0.83
CA ASN A 144 0.13 -17.49 1.54
C ASN A 144 -0.06 -16.34 2.53
N PHE A 145 -1.31 -15.95 2.75
CA PHE A 145 -1.67 -14.96 3.77
C PHE A 145 -1.06 -15.25 5.15
N HIS A 146 -1.02 -16.53 5.53
CA HIS A 146 -0.53 -16.97 6.83
C HIS A 146 1.00 -17.13 6.91
N ASP A 147 1.75 -16.79 5.85
CA ASP A 147 3.22 -16.75 5.91
C ASP A 147 3.73 -15.62 6.81
N ASP A 148 2.93 -14.57 7.03
CA ASP A 148 3.18 -13.54 8.02
C ASP A 148 2.28 -13.75 9.24
N ALA A 149 2.90 -14.05 10.38
CA ALA A 149 2.18 -14.32 11.63
C ALA A 149 1.48 -13.08 12.22
N THR A 150 1.78 -11.89 11.72
CA THR A 150 1.15 -10.64 12.15
C THR A 150 -0.11 -10.30 11.38
N HIS A 151 -0.39 -10.99 10.27
CA HIS A 151 -1.63 -10.88 9.54
C HIS A 151 -2.81 -11.37 10.38
N ARG A 152 -3.87 -10.58 10.45
CA ARG A 152 -5.11 -10.89 11.19
C ARG A 152 -6.19 -11.40 10.26
N ASP A 153 -6.59 -10.57 9.28
CA ASP A 153 -7.61 -10.93 8.29
C ASP A 153 -7.47 -10.12 7.01
N THR A 154 -8.12 -10.59 5.95
CA THR A 154 -8.31 -9.84 4.71
C THR A 154 -9.80 -9.45 4.58
N LEU A 155 -10.08 -8.48 3.71
CA LEU A 155 -11.43 -8.06 3.38
C LEU A 155 -11.73 -8.38 1.92
N GLU A 156 -12.96 -8.80 1.62
CA GLU A 156 -13.45 -8.76 0.25
C GLU A 156 -13.46 -7.30 -0.24
N GLN A 157 -13.23 -7.10 -1.53
CA GLN A 157 -13.08 -5.74 -2.09
C GLN A 157 -14.33 -4.90 -1.85
N GLU A 158 -15.53 -5.49 -1.99
CA GLU A 158 -16.79 -4.82 -1.74
C GLU A 158 -16.96 -4.44 -0.26
N ALA A 159 -16.50 -5.28 0.66
CA ALA A 159 -16.53 -5.00 2.09
C ALA A 159 -15.57 -3.86 2.46
N LEU A 160 -14.37 -3.82 1.86
CA LEU A 160 -13.43 -2.70 2.02
C LEU A 160 -14.05 -1.39 1.54
N ILE A 161 -14.67 -1.39 0.35
CA ILE A 161 -15.31 -0.20 -0.24
C ILE A 161 -16.48 0.28 0.63
N ALA A 162 -17.37 -0.61 1.06
CA ALA A 162 -18.49 -0.26 1.91
C ALA A 162 -18.04 0.30 3.28
N MET A 163 -16.98 -0.29 3.85
CA MET A 163 -16.39 0.18 5.10
C MET A 163 -15.76 1.58 4.95
N ALA A 164 -15.09 1.83 3.83
CA ALA A 164 -14.50 3.14 3.53
C ALA A 164 -15.60 4.20 3.31
N ASP A 165 -16.63 3.89 2.55
CA ASP A 165 -17.78 4.78 2.29
C ASP A 165 -18.49 5.19 3.58
N ALA A 166 -18.71 4.23 4.49
CA ALA A 166 -19.28 4.50 5.81
C ALA A 166 -18.42 5.45 6.68
N ASN A 167 -17.16 5.67 6.31
CA ASN A 167 -16.21 6.58 6.97
C ASN A 167 -15.92 7.84 6.14
N GLY A 168 -16.74 8.16 5.12
CA GLY A 168 -16.59 9.37 4.30
C GLY A 168 -15.47 9.29 3.26
N LEU A 169 -15.13 8.07 2.80
CA LEU A 169 -14.13 7.81 1.78
C LEU A 169 -14.81 7.18 0.55
N ARG A 170 -15.12 8.00 -0.45
CA ARG A 170 -15.75 7.56 -1.71
C ARG A 170 -14.75 6.83 -2.60
N CYS A 171 -15.06 5.61 -3.02
CA CYS A 171 -14.21 4.87 -3.95
C CYS A 171 -14.21 5.50 -5.35
N LEU A 172 -13.02 5.79 -5.87
CA LEU A 172 -12.80 6.28 -7.23
C LEU A 172 -12.35 5.15 -8.17
N GLN A 173 -11.53 4.23 -7.66
CA GLN A 173 -10.98 3.12 -8.41
C GLN A 173 -10.69 1.96 -7.47
N SER A 174 -10.89 0.73 -7.95
CA SER A 174 -10.49 -0.48 -7.25
C SER A 174 -10.07 -1.57 -8.23
N GLY A 175 -9.32 -2.56 -7.75
CA GLY A 175 -8.88 -3.68 -8.57
C GLY A 175 -7.80 -4.51 -7.89
N TYR A 176 -7.11 -5.30 -8.70
CA TYR A 176 -5.97 -6.11 -8.28
C TYR A 176 -4.68 -5.53 -8.83
N VAL A 177 -3.59 -5.67 -8.06
CA VAL A 177 -2.25 -5.40 -8.56
C VAL A 177 -1.86 -6.54 -9.50
N SER A 178 -1.89 -6.28 -10.81
CA SER A 178 -1.58 -7.29 -11.83
C SER A 178 -0.96 -6.66 -13.08
N VAL A 179 0.10 -7.29 -13.59
CA VAL A 179 0.84 -6.88 -14.79
C VAL A 179 1.02 -8.12 -15.70
N PRO A 180 -0.07 -8.67 -16.26
CA PRO A 180 -0.13 -10.01 -16.82
C PRO A 180 0.81 -10.25 -18.02
N TYR A 181 1.34 -9.20 -18.65
CA TYR A 181 2.32 -9.31 -19.73
C TYR A 181 3.78 -9.37 -19.23
N LEU A 182 4.02 -9.18 -17.91
CA LEU A 182 5.36 -9.26 -17.30
C LEU A 182 5.50 -10.41 -16.30
N ASP A 183 4.40 -10.85 -15.69
CA ASP A 183 4.41 -11.75 -14.53
C ASP A 183 5.14 -13.06 -14.81
N GLN A 184 4.86 -13.75 -15.92
CA GLN A 184 5.52 -15.01 -16.28
C GLN A 184 7.01 -14.85 -16.51
N ALA A 185 7.42 -13.75 -17.17
CA ALA A 185 8.82 -13.45 -17.41
C ALA A 185 9.57 -13.14 -16.10
N MET A 186 8.91 -12.40 -15.17
CA MET A 186 9.47 -12.10 -13.86
C MET A 186 9.60 -13.35 -12.99
N ILE A 187 8.60 -14.23 -12.99
CA ILE A 187 8.65 -15.53 -12.28
C ILE A 187 9.84 -16.36 -12.81
N ALA A 188 9.92 -16.55 -14.13
CA ALA A 188 10.99 -17.33 -14.75
C ALA A 188 12.39 -16.76 -14.44
N GLN A 189 12.54 -15.44 -14.51
CA GLN A 189 13.79 -14.77 -14.18
C GLN A 189 14.15 -14.89 -12.70
N GLY A 190 13.17 -14.66 -11.82
CA GLY A 190 13.37 -14.75 -10.36
C GLY A 190 13.83 -16.13 -9.93
N ILE A 191 13.26 -17.19 -10.51
CA ILE A 191 13.69 -18.58 -10.27
C ILE A 191 15.11 -18.80 -10.80
N ALA A 192 15.37 -18.43 -12.06
CA ALA A 192 16.66 -18.68 -12.73
C ALA A 192 17.83 -17.95 -12.04
N TRP A 193 17.62 -16.74 -11.57
CA TRP A 193 18.64 -15.91 -10.93
C TRP A 193 18.63 -16.00 -9.41
N LYS A 194 17.69 -16.76 -8.83
CA LYS A 194 17.44 -16.84 -7.39
C LYS A 194 17.19 -15.46 -6.78
N ASP A 195 16.51 -14.59 -7.54
CA ASP A 195 16.12 -13.26 -7.14
C ASP A 195 14.72 -13.31 -6.53
N ALA A 196 14.69 -13.26 -5.18
CA ALA A 196 13.43 -13.37 -4.42
C ALA A 196 12.49 -12.18 -4.67
N GLU A 197 13.02 -10.99 -4.96
CA GLU A 197 12.20 -9.78 -5.17
C GLU A 197 11.51 -9.83 -6.54
N ILE A 198 12.25 -10.12 -7.60
CA ILE A 198 11.68 -10.26 -8.94
C ILE A 198 10.66 -11.41 -8.98
N LEU A 199 10.97 -12.56 -8.35
CA LEU A 199 10.04 -13.67 -8.23
C LEU A 199 8.76 -13.23 -7.53
N LEU A 200 8.89 -12.55 -6.40
CA LEU A 200 7.76 -12.13 -5.58
C LEU A 200 6.79 -11.23 -6.35
N TYR A 201 7.30 -10.18 -7.00
CA TYR A 201 6.44 -9.27 -7.77
C TYR A 201 5.79 -9.95 -8.97
N GLY A 202 6.50 -10.83 -9.68
CA GLY A 202 5.90 -11.61 -10.77
C GLY A 202 4.81 -12.55 -10.27
N TYR A 203 5.07 -13.25 -9.16
CA TYR A 203 4.12 -14.18 -8.56
C TYR A 203 2.88 -13.44 -8.01
N TRP A 204 3.07 -12.34 -7.30
CA TRP A 204 1.96 -11.53 -6.78
C TRP A 204 1.08 -10.98 -7.89
N SER A 205 1.71 -10.52 -8.99
CA SER A 205 0.98 -10.10 -10.19
C SER A 205 0.14 -11.23 -10.78
N ALA A 206 0.76 -12.40 -11.01
CA ALA A 206 0.11 -13.56 -11.64
C ALA A 206 -1.06 -14.10 -10.81
N THR A 207 -0.93 -14.09 -9.49
CA THR A 207 -1.94 -14.61 -8.56
C THR A 207 -2.96 -13.57 -8.10
N ARG A 208 -2.80 -12.30 -8.52
CA ARG A 208 -3.59 -11.17 -7.99
C ARG A 208 -3.53 -11.12 -6.46
N TRP A 209 -2.31 -11.30 -5.95
CA TRP A 209 -2.05 -11.42 -4.53
C TRP A 209 -2.54 -10.20 -3.74
N ALA A 210 -2.30 -8.99 -4.26
CA ALA A 210 -2.75 -7.76 -3.68
C ALA A 210 -3.96 -7.19 -4.43
N GLN A 211 -4.91 -6.67 -3.67
CA GLN A 211 -6.00 -5.81 -4.14
C GLN A 211 -5.76 -4.39 -3.67
N PHE A 212 -6.28 -3.42 -4.41
CA PHE A 212 -6.17 -2.01 -4.05
C PHE A 212 -7.47 -1.25 -4.26
N ALA A 213 -7.61 -0.13 -3.56
CA ALA A 213 -8.61 0.88 -3.84
C ALA A 213 -8.04 2.28 -3.67
N ILE A 214 -8.51 3.21 -4.49
CA ILE A 214 -8.26 4.65 -4.37
C ILE A 214 -9.55 5.31 -3.92
N PHE A 215 -9.48 6.02 -2.83
CA PHE A 215 -10.59 6.73 -2.24
C PHE A 215 -10.36 8.23 -2.26
N GLU A 216 -11.45 8.99 -2.29
CA GLU A 216 -11.46 10.43 -2.07
C GLU A 216 -12.22 10.73 -0.79
N ARG A 217 -11.66 11.57 0.07
CA ARG A 217 -12.42 12.11 1.20
C ARG A 217 -13.54 12.99 0.69
N THR A 218 -14.78 12.59 0.98
CA THR A 218 -15.94 13.46 0.76
C THR A 218 -16.01 14.50 1.87
N ASP A 219 -16.31 15.74 1.49
CA ASP A 219 -16.70 16.72 2.48
C ASP A 219 -17.99 16.19 3.16
N GLY A 220 -18.00 16.17 4.49
CA GLY A 220 -19.20 15.77 5.22
C GLY A 220 -20.41 16.62 4.79
N PRO A 221 -21.66 16.19 5.12
CA PRO A 221 -22.87 16.94 4.76
C PRO A 221 -22.91 18.38 5.30
N ASP A 222 -21.97 18.76 6.16
CA ASP A 222 -21.80 20.12 6.69
C ASP A 222 -20.66 20.85 5.97
N GLY A 223 -20.79 20.99 4.63
CA GLY A 223 -20.00 21.94 3.85
C GLY A 223 -20.33 23.39 4.19
N SER A 224 -19.99 23.83 5.38
CA SER A 224 -19.92 25.27 5.70
C SER A 224 -18.51 25.75 5.36
N ALA A 225 -18.41 26.41 4.19
CA ALA A 225 -17.27 27.22 3.78
C ALA A 225 -17.05 28.40 4.71
#